data_82410f6ecfe0a1da93cc1e61906a624b
#
_entry.id   82410f6ecfe0a1da93cc1e61906a624b
#
_cell.length_a   1.000
_cell.length_b   1.000
_cell.length_c   1.000
_cell.angle_alpha   90.00
_cell.angle_beta   90.00
_cell.angle_gamma   90.00
#
_symmetry.space_group_name_H-M   'P 1'
#
loop_
_entity.id
_entity.type
_entity.pdbx_description
1 polymer ?
#
loop_
_entity_poly.entity_id
_entity_poly.type
_entity_poly.pdbx_seq_one_letter_code
_entity_poly.pdbx_strand_id
1 'polypeptide(L)'
;DVKRDTTEINVVLDSSDIERTGDDNIAVALTRLTGLSLVRGKYVYVRGLGERYSSATLNGSTMPSPEPLKRVVPLDIFPTSAIESSVVQKTFSPEMSGEFGGGMIAIKTKAVPSERILSFSFSSGYNDATSLTKGLLYDGGSDDDFGHDDGIRNFPAFLSESIASGTKVDRSNYAPYQLANFGRQFENSKLWVIQEGDVPVNNSANFTYGNELDWDLGSLIGMNDGKAGIFFTAGMKSDWQTQEGVRQTGDLQAKDGGGTDVIISENKQTRATSNDVSSYAMGVFGIEGDTTEFKYTGLYIHKGTKKARIIYGYDPSDSQDVREDYLQFFERSLFNHQLNYSKFFDNGSSLALRLASGKATRDAPYEREVFYQDTSGITGTLIPDAWEYDVNTGKNQTQFSNVDDDDQNFGIDFT
;
A
#
# COMPACT_ATOMS: atom_id res chain seq x y z
N ASP A 1 32.63 -8.10 -0.81
CA ASP A 1 32.61 -6.83 -0.02
C ASP A 1 32.13 -5.69 -0.91
N VAL A 2 30.83 -5.67 -1.20
CA VAL A 2 30.16 -4.68 -2.10
C VAL A 2 30.47 -3.21 -1.68
N LYS A 3 30.85 -2.97 -0.43
CA LYS A 3 31.15 -1.63 0.09
C LYS A 3 32.51 -1.06 -0.36
N ARG A 4 33.42 -1.88 -0.87
CA ARG A 4 34.81 -1.45 -1.17
C ARG A 4 35.18 -1.35 -2.64
N ASP A 5 34.45 -2.02 -3.51
CA ASP A 5 34.88 -2.20 -4.91
C ASP A 5 34.03 -1.42 -5.94
N THR A 6 33.05 -0.61 -5.50
CA THR A 6 32.22 0.19 -6.40
C THR A 6 32.63 1.66 -6.38
N THR A 7 32.75 2.27 -7.56
CA THR A 7 32.91 3.72 -7.75
C THR A 7 31.61 4.50 -7.48
N GLU A 8 30.52 3.79 -7.14
CA GLU A 8 29.16 4.31 -6.95
C GLU A 8 28.85 4.56 -5.49
N ILE A 9 27.99 5.53 -5.23
CA ILE A 9 27.53 5.82 -3.86
C ILE A 9 26.42 4.82 -3.50
N ASN A 10 26.83 3.71 -2.89
CA ASN A 10 25.95 2.66 -2.43
C ASN A 10 25.84 2.65 -0.90
N VAL A 11 24.67 2.35 -0.39
CA VAL A 11 24.46 2.02 1.03
C VAL A 11 23.80 0.65 1.09
N VAL A 12 24.43 -0.27 1.82
CA VAL A 12 23.99 -1.66 1.94
C VAL A 12 23.39 -1.87 3.32
N LEU A 13 22.24 -2.51 3.36
CA LEU A 13 21.59 -3.04 4.54
C LEU A 13 21.59 -4.56 4.40
N ASP A 14 22.37 -5.25 5.21
CA ASP A 14 22.49 -6.71 5.19
C ASP A 14 21.55 -7.38 6.21
N SER A 15 21.46 -8.72 6.17
CA SER A 15 20.57 -9.47 7.05
C SER A 15 20.92 -9.26 8.54
N SER A 16 22.19 -9.10 8.87
CA SER A 16 22.63 -8.90 10.27
C SER A 16 22.22 -7.53 10.81
N ASP A 17 22.25 -6.51 9.96
CA ASP A 17 21.74 -5.17 10.31
C ASP A 17 20.22 -5.19 10.51
N ILE A 18 19.50 -5.90 9.64
CA ILE A 18 18.02 -6.05 9.69
C ILE A 18 17.62 -6.79 10.97
N GLU A 19 18.25 -7.92 11.28
CA GLU A 19 17.92 -8.73 12.46
C GLU A 19 18.21 -7.99 13.78
N ARG A 20 19.29 -7.22 13.81
CA ARG A 20 19.68 -6.43 15.00
C ARG A 20 18.66 -5.32 15.31
N THR A 21 17.99 -4.77 14.30
CA THR A 21 17.05 -3.65 14.49
C THR A 21 15.64 -4.11 14.83
N GLY A 22 15.27 -5.34 14.48
CA GLY A 22 13.93 -5.89 14.76
C GLY A 22 12.80 -5.18 14.03
N ASP A 23 13.09 -4.54 12.89
CA ASP A 23 12.08 -3.84 12.10
C ASP A 23 11.17 -4.85 11.38
N ASP A 24 9.86 -4.61 11.34
CA ASP A 24 8.87 -5.52 10.76
C ASP A 24 8.95 -5.58 9.23
N ASN A 25 9.32 -4.48 8.58
CA ASN A 25 9.36 -4.35 7.12
C ASN A 25 10.56 -3.55 6.63
N ILE A 26 10.89 -3.73 5.35
CA ILE A 26 12.07 -3.13 4.74
C ILE A 26 11.96 -1.60 4.64
N ALA A 27 10.76 -1.03 4.54
CA ALA A 27 10.60 0.43 4.47
C ALA A 27 11.09 1.10 5.75
N VAL A 28 10.77 0.56 6.91
CA VAL A 28 11.22 1.05 8.21
C VAL A 28 12.74 0.84 8.36
N ALA A 29 13.25 -0.34 8.04
CA ALA A 29 14.67 -0.66 8.11
C ALA A 29 15.53 0.30 7.26
N LEU A 30 15.08 0.65 6.07
CA LEU A 30 15.77 1.57 5.17
C LEU A 30 15.85 3.02 5.70
N THR A 31 14.95 3.45 6.59
CA THR A 31 15.01 4.80 7.16
C THR A 31 16.25 5.05 8.03
N ARG A 32 16.88 3.99 8.50
CA ARG A 32 18.12 4.06 9.29
C ARG A 32 19.33 4.41 8.44
N LEU A 33 19.22 4.28 7.13
CA LEU A 33 20.28 4.64 6.20
C LEU A 33 20.26 6.15 5.91
N THR A 34 21.45 6.75 5.88
CA THR A 34 21.58 8.20 5.66
C THR A 34 21.03 8.63 4.30
N GLY A 35 20.26 9.71 4.30
CA GLY A 35 19.68 10.29 3.09
C GLY A 35 18.44 9.56 2.57
N LEU A 36 17.84 8.70 3.40
CA LEU A 36 16.53 8.09 3.14
C LEU A 36 15.51 8.62 4.14
N SER A 37 14.30 8.80 3.69
CA SER A 37 13.17 9.19 4.55
C SER A 37 11.92 8.40 4.16
N LEU A 38 11.12 8.04 5.15
CA LEU A 38 9.87 7.31 4.96
C LEU A 38 8.69 8.30 4.92
N VAL A 39 7.91 8.23 3.86
CA VAL A 39 6.73 9.06 3.68
C VAL A 39 5.49 8.19 3.70
N ARG A 40 4.51 8.58 4.52
CA ARG A 40 3.25 7.87 4.72
C ARG A 40 3.42 6.41 5.18
N GLY A 41 4.52 6.10 5.86
CA GLY A 41 4.81 4.76 6.37
C GLY A 41 5.18 3.71 5.30
N LYS A 42 5.24 4.04 4.01
CA LYS A 42 5.39 3.05 2.94
C LYS A 42 6.33 3.43 1.79
N TYR A 43 6.51 4.71 1.52
CA TYR A 43 7.36 5.17 0.42
C TYR A 43 8.70 5.66 0.94
N VAL A 44 9.77 5.14 0.37
CA VAL A 44 11.12 5.58 0.71
C VAL A 44 11.55 6.65 -0.30
N TYR A 45 11.83 7.85 0.20
CA TYR A 45 12.38 8.96 -0.55
C TYR A 45 13.89 8.95 -0.45
N VAL A 46 14.55 8.99 -1.58
CA VAL A 46 16.02 9.04 -1.66
C VAL A 46 16.46 10.48 -1.88
N ARG A 47 17.27 11.03 -0.97
CA ARG A 47 17.79 12.41 -1.02
C ARG A 47 16.69 13.48 -1.08
N GLY A 48 15.54 13.23 -0.49
CA GLY A 48 14.39 14.14 -0.53
C GLY A 48 13.62 14.17 -1.85
N LEU A 49 14.03 13.36 -2.84
CA LEU A 49 13.30 13.23 -4.09
C LEU A 49 12.11 12.31 -3.90
N GLY A 50 10.95 12.71 -4.42
CA GLY A 50 9.71 11.98 -4.31
C GLY A 50 9.78 10.58 -4.94
N GLU A 51 8.81 9.76 -4.60
CA GLU A 51 8.72 8.35 -5.01
C GLU A 51 8.86 8.13 -6.52
N ARG A 52 8.39 9.06 -7.34
CA ARG A 52 8.46 8.96 -8.82
C ARG A 52 9.90 8.98 -9.38
N TYR A 53 10.87 9.40 -8.57
CA TYR A 53 12.28 9.47 -8.96
C TYR A 53 13.11 8.31 -8.41
N SER A 54 12.47 7.38 -7.71
CA SER A 54 13.09 6.18 -7.15
C SER A 54 12.49 4.94 -7.79
N SER A 55 13.30 3.94 -8.03
CA SER A 55 12.85 2.62 -8.50
C SER A 55 13.21 1.55 -7.47
N ALA A 56 12.42 0.48 -7.43
CA ALA A 56 12.71 -0.69 -6.61
C ALA A 56 12.73 -1.94 -7.49
N THR A 57 13.70 -2.81 -7.21
CA THR A 57 13.81 -4.13 -7.86
C THR A 57 13.83 -5.22 -6.80
N LEU A 58 13.25 -6.36 -7.14
CA LEU A 58 13.33 -7.59 -6.36
C LEU A 58 14.15 -8.61 -7.14
N ASN A 59 15.26 -9.08 -6.56
CA ASN A 59 16.20 -10.02 -7.19
C ASN A 59 16.63 -9.56 -8.60
N GLY A 60 16.80 -8.25 -8.81
CA GLY A 60 17.22 -7.66 -10.08
C GLY A 60 16.11 -7.44 -11.12
N SER A 61 14.86 -7.79 -10.83
CA SER A 61 13.71 -7.55 -11.71
C SER A 61 12.82 -6.42 -11.17
N THR A 62 12.22 -5.63 -12.04
CA THR A 62 11.20 -4.65 -11.69
C THR A 62 9.94 -5.34 -11.18
N MET A 63 9.09 -4.59 -10.51
CA MET A 63 7.81 -5.06 -9.99
C MET A 63 6.69 -4.11 -10.41
N PRO A 64 5.50 -4.62 -10.75
CA PRO A 64 4.34 -3.77 -11.01
C PRO A 64 3.88 -3.05 -9.75
N SER A 65 3.22 -1.92 -9.91
CA SER A 65 2.75 -1.10 -8.79
C SER A 65 1.24 -1.18 -8.62
N PRO A 66 0.74 -1.52 -7.42
CA PRO A 66 -0.69 -1.49 -7.11
C PRO A 66 -1.21 -0.06 -6.82
N GLU A 67 -0.37 0.97 -6.94
CA GLU A 67 -0.75 2.34 -6.64
C GLU A 67 -1.15 3.09 -7.93
N PRO A 68 -2.36 3.70 -7.97
CA PRO A 68 -2.79 4.46 -9.13
C PRO A 68 -1.87 5.65 -9.39
N LEU A 69 -1.54 5.86 -10.66
CA LEU A 69 -0.70 6.96 -11.15
C LEU A 69 0.73 7.00 -10.56
N LYS A 70 1.18 5.93 -9.93
CA LYS A 70 2.52 5.82 -9.33
C LYS A 70 3.17 4.51 -9.73
N ARG A 71 4.39 4.58 -10.23
CA ARG A 71 5.21 3.41 -10.56
C ARG A 71 6.13 3.01 -9.40
N VAL A 72 5.62 3.11 -8.18
CA VAL A 72 6.42 2.83 -6.98
C VAL A 72 5.77 1.73 -6.19
N VAL A 73 6.54 0.70 -5.92
CA VAL A 73 6.12 -0.37 -5.03
C VAL A 73 6.20 0.13 -3.59
N PRO A 74 5.11 0.04 -2.82
CA PRO A 74 5.16 0.35 -1.39
C PRO A 74 6.07 -0.67 -0.69
N LEU A 75 7.13 -0.19 -0.04
CA LEU A 75 8.14 -1.08 0.57
C LEU A 75 7.72 -1.60 1.96
N ASP A 76 6.66 -1.09 2.52
CA ASP A 76 6.05 -1.58 3.77
C ASP A 76 5.48 -3.00 3.67
N ILE A 77 5.33 -3.49 2.44
CA ILE A 77 4.78 -4.82 2.16
C ILE A 77 5.81 -5.94 2.25
N PHE A 78 7.12 -5.62 2.24
CA PHE A 78 8.19 -6.63 2.29
C PHE A 78 8.61 -6.88 3.72
N PRO A 79 8.35 -8.09 4.28
CA PRO A 79 8.79 -8.46 5.62
C PRO A 79 10.32 -8.60 5.65
N THR A 80 10.93 -8.07 6.68
CA THR A 80 12.39 -8.15 6.87
C THR A 80 12.91 -9.59 6.97
N SER A 81 12.11 -10.51 7.51
CA SER A 81 12.45 -11.94 7.61
C SER A 81 12.76 -12.60 6.27
N ALA A 82 12.18 -12.08 5.19
CA ALA A 82 12.34 -12.60 3.83
C ALA A 82 13.54 -12.03 3.08
N ILE A 83 14.16 -10.97 3.62
CA ILE A 83 15.20 -10.22 2.94
C ILE A 83 16.59 -10.69 3.36
N GLU A 84 17.42 -10.95 2.36
CA GLU A 84 18.85 -11.20 2.54
C GLU A 84 19.62 -9.89 2.66
N SER A 85 19.35 -8.97 1.72
CA SER A 85 20.01 -7.67 1.71
C SER A 85 19.18 -6.64 0.92
N SER A 86 19.44 -5.37 1.18
CA SER A 86 18.96 -4.28 0.35
C SER A 86 20.11 -3.32 0.06
N VAL A 87 20.28 -3.00 -1.23
CA VAL A 87 21.27 -2.04 -1.69
C VAL A 87 20.54 -0.79 -2.21
N VAL A 88 20.88 0.36 -1.65
CA VAL A 88 20.39 1.64 -2.12
C VAL A 88 21.49 2.34 -2.88
N GLN A 89 21.36 2.35 -4.19
CA GLN A 89 22.27 3.06 -5.09
C GLN A 89 21.74 4.47 -5.37
N LYS A 90 22.59 5.45 -5.13
CA LYS A 90 22.24 6.89 -5.22
C LYS A 90 22.82 7.58 -6.45
N THR A 91 23.64 6.89 -7.22
CA THR A 91 24.25 7.36 -8.46
C THR A 91 23.82 6.49 -9.61
N PHE A 92 23.67 7.08 -10.80
CA PHE A 92 23.32 6.33 -12.00
C PHE A 92 24.49 5.43 -12.42
N SER A 93 24.16 4.22 -12.86
CA SER A 93 25.06 3.33 -13.60
C SER A 93 24.39 2.84 -14.89
N PRO A 94 25.16 2.49 -15.93
CA PRO A 94 24.61 2.13 -17.23
C PRO A 94 23.67 0.91 -17.26
N GLU A 95 23.72 0.07 -16.22
CA GLU A 95 22.87 -1.09 -16.03
C GLU A 95 21.46 -0.75 -15.53
N MET A 96 21.27 0.48 -15.08
CA MET A 96 19.98 0.94 -14.57
C MET A 96 19.03 1.35 -15.70
N SER A 97 17.74 1.27 -15.42
CA SER A 97 16.72 1.82 -16.31
C SER A 97 16.95 3.30 -16.57
N GLY A 98 16.69 3.77 -17.79
CA GLY A 98 16.71 5.19 -18.14
C GLY A 98 15.71 6.05 -17.37
N GLU A 99 14.81 5.46 -16.60
CA GLU A 99 13.89 6.15 -15.69
C GLU A 99 14.51 6.52 -14.32
N PHE A 100 15.80 6.22 -14.12
CA PHE A 100 16.51 6.58 -12.89
C PHE A 100 16.52 8.09 -12.68
N GLY A 101 15.97 8.54 -11.55
CA GLY A 101 15.92 9.98 -11.22
C GLY A 101 16.65 10.36 -9.94
N GLY A 102 16.77 9.48 -8.96
CA GLY A 102 17.33 9.83 -7.65
C GLY A 102 17.87 8.67 -6.83
N GLY A 103 17.38 7.46 -7.03
CA GLY A 103 17.85 6.28 -6.35
C GLY A 103 17.22 4.99 -6.82
N MET A 104 17.96 3.89 -6.73
CA MET A 104 17.47 2.54 -6.94
C MET A 104 17.60 1.75 -5.64
N ILE A 105 16.53 1.06 -5.26
CA ILE A 105 16.47 0.19 -4.09
C ILE A 105 16.41 -1.24 -4.62
N ALA A 106 17.55 -1.93 -4.60
CA ALA A 106 17.64 -3.33 -4.99
C ALA A 106 17.43 -4.20 -3.74
N ILE A 107 16.38 -5.01 -3.74
CA ILE A 107 16.04 -5.95 -2.68
C ILE A 107 16.42 -7.36 -3.13
N LYS A 108 17.19 -8.08 -2.31
CA LYS A 108 17.48 -9.50 -2.50
C LYS A 108 16.76 -10.31 -1.45
N THR A 109 16.11 -11.39 -1.87
CA THR A 109 15.51 -12.38 -0.99
C THR A 109 16.54 -13.47 -0.61
N LYS A 110 16.40 -14.04 0.58
CA LYS A 110 17.16 -15.23 1.00
C LYS A 110 16.96 -16.36 -0.03
N ALA A 111 18.00 -17.10 -0.36
CA ALA A 111 17.95 -18.24 -1.29
C ALA A 111 17.88 -19.57 -0.52
N VAL A 112 19.02 -20.06 -0.08
CA VAL A 112 19.12 -21.28 0.72
C VAL A 112 19.44 -20.88 2.16
N PRO A 113 18.62 -21.25 3.15
CA PRO A 113 18.94 -20.99 4.54
C PRO A 113 20.16 -21.81 4.97
N SER A 114 21.14 -21.15 5.60
CA SER A 114 22.33 -21.83 6.17
C SER A 114 22.00 -22.68 7.40
N GLU A 115 20.88 -22.37 8.06
CA GLU A 115 20.39 -23.08 9.26
C GLU A 115 18.89 -23.29 9.15
N ARG A 116 18.38 -24.32 9.86
CA ARG A 116 16.94 -24.53 9.95
C ARG A 116 16.27 -23.40 10.72
N ILE A 117 15.33 -22.74 10.05
CA ILE A 117 14.51 -21.66 10.61
C ILE A 117 13.10 -22.20 10.84
N LEU A 118 12.57 -22.04 12.05
CA LEU A 118 11.17 -22.24 12.37
C LEU A 118 10.77 -21.17 13.38
N SER A 119 9.98 -20.22 12.94
CA SER A 119 9.53 -19.12 13.77
C SER A 119 8.03 -18.90 13.63
N PHE A 120 7.39 -18.69 14.76
CA PHE A 120 6.04 -18.19 14.84
C PHE A 120 6.03 -17.01 15.80
N SER A 121 5.54 -15.87 15.36
CA SER A 121 5.41 -14.69 16.19
C SER A 121 3.97 -14.15 16.16
N PHE A 122 3.51 -13.72 17.32
CA PHE A 122 2.29 -12.97 17.48
C PHE A 122 2.63 -11.68 18.23
N SER A 123 2.15 -10.55 17.74
CA SER A 123 2.35 -9.26 18.38
C SER A 123 1.03 -8.52 18.51
N SER A 124 0.87 -7.81 19.62
CA SER A 124 -0.24 -6.89 19.84
C SER A 124 0.34 -5.52 20.20
N GLY A 125 -0.08 -4.48 19.47
CA GLY A 125 0.37 -3.11 19.64
C GLY A 125 -0.71 -2.22 20.22
N TYR A 126 -0.33 -1.37 21.15
CA TYR A 126 -1.23 -0.36 21.75
C TYR A 126 -0.75 1.03 21.35
N ASN A 127 -1.70 1.86 20.90
CA ASN A 127 -1.48 3.28 20.62
C ASN A 127 -2.48 4.08 21.44
N ASP A 128 -2.01 4.93 22.34
CA ASP A 128 -2.83 5.71 23.29
C ASP A 128 -3.84 6.66 22.61
N ALA A 129 -3.51 7.14 21.41
CA ALA A 129 -4.40 8.00 20.64
C ALA A 129 -5.46 7.23 19.82
N THR A 130 -5.36 5.90 19.75
CA THR A 130 -6.23 5.09 18.87
C THR A 130 -6.84 3.90 19.59
N SER A 131 -6.01 3.08 20.23
CA SER A 131 -6.43 1.77 20.75
C SER A 131 -7.35 1.92 21.97
N LEU A 132 -8.49 1.24 21.94
CA LEU A 132 -9.52 1.26 22.99
C LEU A 132 -10.11 2.66 23.23
N THR A 133 -9.94 3.57 22.27
CA THR A 133 -10.60 4.88 22.25
C THR A 133 -11.77 4.88 21.26
N LYS A 134 -12.62 5.92 21.33
CA LYS A 134 -13.69 6.07 20.36
C LYS A 134 -13.13 6.52 19.02
N GLY A 135 -13.45 5.77 17.96
CA GLY A 135 -13.13 6.12 16.57
C GLY A 135 -14.38 6.12 15.69
N LEU A 136 -14.19 6.53 14.45
CA LEU A 136 -15.24 6.51 13.45
C LEU A 136 -15.23 5.16 12.74
N LEU A 137 -16.32 4.42 12.84
CA LEU A 137 -16.48 3.10 12.26
C LEU A 137 -17.71 3.04 11.35
N TYR A 138 -17.76 2.07 10.45
CA TYR A 138 -18.97 1.67 9.73
C TYR A 138 -18.97 0.14 9.59
N ASP A 139 -20.13 -0.47 9.44
CA ASP A 139 -20.24 -1.93 9.47
C ASP A 139 -19.46 -2.59 8.34
N GLY A 140 -19.79 -2.27 7.09
CA GLY A 140 -19.11 -2.84 5.92
C GLY A 140 -19.42 -4.31 5.66
N GLY A 141 -18.50 -5.01 4.99
CA GLY A 141 -18.57 -6.43 4.66
C GLY A 141 -18.07 -7.33 5.78
N SER A 142 -18.40 -8.63 5.71
CA SER A 142 -17.98 -9.64 6.68
C SER A 142 -16.48 -9.95 6.60
N ASP A 143 -15.87 -9.76 5.43
CA ASP A 143 -14.48 -10.08 5.15
C ASP A 143 -13.53 -8.87 5.26
N ASP A 144 -14.09 -7.69 5.62
CA ASP A 144 -13.32 -6.46 5.84
C ASP A 144 -12.21 -6.66 6.89
N ASP A 145 -12.44 -7.49 7.91
CA ASP A 145 -11.45 -7.81 8.95
C ASP A 145 -10.26 -8.62 8.44
N PHE A 146 -10.39 -9.21 7.25
CA PHE A 146 -9.31 -9.88 6.52
C PHE A 146 -8.77 -9.02 5.36
N GLY A 147 -9.32 -7.82 5.18
CA GLY A 147 -8.95 -6.89 4.14
C GLY A 147 -9.54 -7.20 2.76
N HIS A 148 -10.57 -8.06 2.69
CA HIS A 148 -11.23 -8.46 1.45
C HIS A 148 -12.66 -7.92 1.38
N ASP A 149 -13.11 -7.57 0.16
CA ASP A 149 -14.52 -7.29 -0.09
C ASP A 149 -15.28 -8.60 -0.32
N ASP A 150 -16.39 -8.79 0.41
CA ASP A 150 -17.28 -9.96 0.27
C ASP A 150 -18.35 -9.80 -0.82
N GLY A 151 -18.25 -8.75 -1.64
CA GLY A 151 -19.18 -8.40 -2.69
C GLY A 151 -20.31 -7.46 -2.25
N ILE A 152 -20.32 -7.02 -1.00
CA ILE A 152 -21.33 -6.04 -0.53
C ILE A 152 -21.22 -4.70 -1.25
N ARG A 153 -20.04 -4.39 -1.82
CA ARG A 153 -19.70 -3.17 -2.55
C ARG A 153 -19.69 -3.36 -4.07
N ASN A 154 -20.34 -4.41 -4.57
CA ASN A 154 -20.36 -4.70 -5.99
C ASN A 154 -20.90 -3.54 -6.83
N PHE A 155 -20.29 -3.38 -8.00
CA PHE A 155 -20.71 -2.41 -8.99
C PHE A 155 -22.14 -2.71 -9.48
N PRO A 156 -23.12 -1.79 -9.36
CA PRO A 156 -24.49 -2.04 -9.72
C PRO A 156 -24.67 -2.38 -11.21
N ALA A 157 -25.50 -3.38 -11.51
CA ALA A 157 -25.69 -3.88 -12.86
C ALA A 157 -26.14 -2.80 -13.86
N PHE A 158 -27.04 -1.89 -13.44
CA PHE A 158 -27.51 -0.79 -14.30
C PHE A 158 -26.39 0.15 -14.74
N LEU A 159 -25.33 0.33 -13.94
CA LEU A 159 -24.16 1.12 -14.33
C LEU A 159 -23.34 0.39 -15.40
N SER A 160 -23.19 -0.95 -15.28
CA SER A 160 -22.54 -1.75 -16.32
C SER A 160 -23.28 -1.64 -17.65
N GLU A 161 -24.61 -1.72 -17.61
CA GLU A 161 -25.47 -1.54 -18.80
C GLU A 161 -25.36 -0.13 -19.40
N SER A 162 -25.35 0.90 -18.54
CA SER A 162 -25.18 2.30 -18.94
C SER A 162 -23.85 2.53 -19.65
N ILE A 163 -22.75 2.00 -19.07
CA ILE A 163 -21.41 2.10 -19.66
C ILE A 163 -21.36 1.35 -21.00
N ALA A 164 -21.88 0.13 -21.07
CA ALA A 164 -21.88 -0.68 -22.28
C ALA A 164 -22.69 -0.06 -23.42
N SER A 165 -23.81 0.59 -23.10
CA SER A 165 -24.66 1.28 -24.08
C SER A 165 -24.22 2.71 -24.39
N GLY A 166 -23.33 3.31 -23.60
CA GLY A 166 -22.99 4.74 -23.66
C GLY A 166 -24.14 5.66 -23.25
N THR A 167 -25.18 5.10 -22.60
CA THR A 167 -26.37 5.86 -22.22
C THR A 167 -26.20 6.46 -20.84
N LYS A 168 -26.18 7.78 -20.74
CA LYS A 168 -26.07 8.47 -19.45
C LYS A 168 -27.29 8.23 -18.57
N VAL A 169 -27.07 7.95 -17.28
CA VAL A 169 -28.13 7.77 -16.28
C VAL A 169 -28.62 9.13 -15.79
N ASP A 170 -29.62 9.69 -16.48
CA ASP A 170 -30.20 10.98 -16.16
C ASP A 170 -31.69 11.03 -16.55
N ARG A 171 -32.34 12.15 -16.22
CA ARG A 171 -33.76 12.37 -16.50
C ARG A 171 -34.10 12.47 -17.99
N SER A 172 -33.12 12.65 -18.87
CA SER A 172 -33.34 12.70 -20.32
C SER A 172 -33.48 11.30 -20.91
N ASN A 173 -32.86 10.31 -20.30
CA ASN A 173 -32.80 8.93 -20.79
C ASN A 173 -33.69 7.96 -20.02
N TYR A 174 -34.05 8.28 -18.76
CA TYR A 174 -34.78 7.38 -17.88
C TYR A 174 -35.95 8.09 -17.18
N ALA A 175 -37.06 7.39 -17.04
CA ALA A 175 -38.20 7.89 -16.28
C ALA A 175 -37.86 7.98 -14.77
N PRO A 176 -38.56 8.90 -14.03
CA PRO A 176 -38.26 9.09 -12.59
C PRO A 176 -38.31 7.82 -11.75
N TYR A 177 -39.24 6.90 -12.05
CA TYR A 177 -39.35 5.62 -11.32
C TYR A 177 -38.16 4.69 -11.57
N GLN A 178 -37.56 4.73 -12.77
CA GLN A 178 -36.36 3.96 -13.10
C GLN A 178 -35.15 4.51 -12.36
N LEU A 179 -34.97 5.85 -12.34
CA LEU A 179 -33.93 6.51 -11.59
C LEU A 179 -34.04 6.23 -10.08
N ALA A 180 -35.26 6.21 -9.53
CA ALA A 180 -35.51 5.84 -8.15
C ALA A 180 -35.10 4.36 -7.87
N ASN A 181 -35.42 3.46 -8.81
CA ASN A 181 -35.00 2.05 -8.68
C ASN A 181 -33.45 1.89 -8.76
N PHE A 182 -32.79 2.68 -9.58
CA PHE A 182 -31.31 2.71 -9.62
C PHE A 182 -30.75 3.22 -8.29
N GLY A 183 -31.31 4.30 -7.74
CA GLY A 183 -30.91 4.83 -6.44
C GLY A 183 -31.03 3.80 -5.31
N ARG A 184 -32.08 3.00 -5.29
CA ARG A 184 -32.27 1.94 -4.28
C ARG A 184 -31.18 0.86 -4.30
N GLN A 185 -30.47 0.66 -5.41
CA GLN A 185 -29.36 -0.28 -5.47
C GLN A 185 -28.13 0.20 -4.69
N PHE A 186 -28.10 1.48 -4.32
CA PHE A 186 -27.09 2.04 -3.41
C PHE A 186 -27.54 2.10 -1.95
N GLU A 187 -28.80 1.72 -1.66
CA GLU A 187 -29.32 1.73 -0.29
C GLU A 187 -28.80 0.52 0.49
N ASN A 188 -27.66 0.70 1.17
CA ASN A 188 -27.13 -0.28 2.09
C ASN A 188 -26.65 0.44 3.34
N SER A 189 -27.41 0.30 4.44
CA SER A 189 -27.08 0.97 5.72
C SER A 189 -25.69 0.65 6.26
N LYS A 190 -25.18 -0.55 5.98
CA LYS A 190 -23.83 -0.97 6.37
C LYS A 190 -22.74 -0.14 5.69
N LEU A 191 -23.04 0.48 4.56
CA LEU A 191 -22.11 1.28 3.76
C LEU A 191 -22.39 2.79 3.85
N TRP A 192 -23.34 3.22 4.70
CA TRP A 192 -23.75 4.61 4.78
C TRP A 192 -23.52 5.26 6.12
N VAL A 193 -23.66 4.50 7.20
CA VAL A 193 -23.74 5.06 8.54
C VAL A 193 -22.39 4.98 9.21
N ILE A 194 -21.80 6.15 9.48
CA ILE A 194 -20.62 6.27 10.34
C ILE A 194 -21.10 6.31 11.80
N GLN A 195 -20.54 5.46 12.62
CA GLN A 195 -20.84 5.33 14.04
C GLN A 195 -19.56 5.52 14.87
N GLU A 196 -19.70 6.01 16.09
CA GLU A 196 -18.60 5.97 17.04
C GLU A 196 -18.55 4.60 17.73
N GLY A 197 -17.38 3.99 17.72
CA GLY A 197 -17.14 2.70 18.35
C GLY A 197 -15.74 2.59 18.93
N ASP A 198 -15.53 1.58 19.77
CA ASP A 198 -14.22 1.32 20.35
C ASP A 198 -13.28 0.73 19.30
N VAL A 199 -12.15 1.39 19.08
CA VAL A 199 -11.15 0.96 18.11
C VAL A 199 -10.33 -0.18 18.69
N PRO A 200 -10.19 -1.33 17.99
CA PRO A 200 -9.37 -2.44 18.45
C PRO A 200 -7.88 -2.08 18.61
N VAL A 201 -7.14 -2.94 19.28
CA VAL A 201 -5.68 -2.89 19.31
C VAL A 201 -5.11 -3.45 18.01
N ASN A 202 -3.89 -3.02 17.67
CA ASN A 202 -3.17 -3.54 16.52
C ASN A 202 -2.68 -4.97 16.77
N ASN A 203 -2.76 -5.83 15.77
CA ASN A 203 -2.36 -7.22 15.89
C ASN A 203 -1.57 -7.66 14.66
N SER A 204 -0.59 -8.53 14.86
CA SER A 204 0.09 -9.23 13.77
C SER A 204 0.44 -10.65 14.15
N ALA A 205 0.46 -11.52 13.13
CA ALA A 205 0.91 -12.89 13.25
C ALA A 205 1.81 -13.21 12.05
N ASN A 206 2.96 -13.84 12.31
CA ASN A 206 3.90 -14.22 11.26
C ASN A 206 4.37 -15.65 11.49
N PHE A 207 4.56 -16.37 10.41
CA PHE A 207 5.15 -17.70 10.36
C PHE A 207 6.31 -17.70 9.37
N THR A 208 7.45 -18.26 9.76
CA THR A 208 8.60 -18.40 8.88
C THR A 208 9.18 -19.81 9.05
N TYR A 209 9.42 -20.46 7.94
CA TYR A 209 10.09 -21.74 7.84
C TYR A 209 11.21 -21.69 6.81
N GLY A 210 12.36 -22.22 7.14
CA GLY A 210 13.46 -22.36 6.20
C GLY A 210 14.28 -23.60 6.55
N ASN A 211 14.72 -24.32 5.55
CA ASN A 211 15.55 -25.51 5.73
C ASN A 211 16.38 -25.80 4.48
N GLU A 212 17.60 -26.25 4.69
CA GLU A 212 18.37 -26.96 3.67
C GLU A 212 17.75 -28.35 3.47
N LEU A 213 17.62 -28.77 2.24
CA LEU A 213 17.05 -30.08 1.88
C LEU A 213 18.21 -31.07 1.62
N ASP A 214 18.16 -32.22 2.30
CA ASP A 214 19.12 -33.33 2.11
C ASP A 214 18.89 -34.07 0.77
N TRP A 215 18.59 -33.33 -0.30
CA TRP A 215 18.34 -33.89 -1.61
C TRP A 215 19.48 -33.50 -2.56
N ASP A 216 20.09 -34.48 -3.18
CA ASP A 216 21.03 -34.30 -4.29
C ASP A 216 20.29 -33.93 -5.58
N LEU A 217 19.52 -32.84 -5.54
CA LEU A 217 18.86 -32.27 -6.73
C LEU A 217 19.89 -31.67 -7.69
N GLY A 218 21.08 -31.33 -7.22
CA GLY A 218 22.16 -30.83 -8.05
C GLY A 218 22.55 -31.81 -9.16
N SER A 219 22.60 -33.11 -8.88
CA SER A 219 22.91 -34.14 -9.88
C SER A 219 21.88 -34.23 -11.00
N LEU A 220 20.59 -33.95 -10.73
CA LEU A 220 19.51 -33.96 -11.69
C LEU A 220 19.62 -32.83 -12.76
N ILE A 221 20.25 -31.71 -12.41
CA ILE A 221 20.45 -30.53 -13.28
C ILE A 221 21.91 -30.30 -13.66
N GLY A 222 22.76 -31.32 -13.41
CA GLY A 222 24.19 -31.27 -13.77
C GLY A 222 25.04 -30.37 -12.88
N MET A 223 24.59 -30.08 -11.65
CA MET A 223 25.36 -29.38 -10.63
C MET A 223 26.01 -30.41 -9.70
N ASN A 224 27.32 -30.40 -9.62
CA ASN A 224 28.05 -31.17 -8.62
C ASN A 224 28.00 -30.44 -7.26
N ASP A 225 27.82 -31.18 -6.17
CA ASP A 225 27.80 -30.69 -4.80
C ASP A 225 26.77 -29.57 -4.48
N GLY A 226 25.65 -29.56 -5.24
CA GLY A 226 24.59 -28.56 -5.06
C GLY A 226 23.75 -28.80 -3.82
N LYS A 227 23.59 -27.76 -3.00
CA LYS A 227 22.67 -27.71 -1.86
C LYS A 227 21.33 -27.17 -2.31
N ALA A 228 20.26 -27.86 -1.97
CA ALA A 228 18.91 -27.35 -2.19
C ALA A 228 18.34 -26.79 -0.88
N GLY A 229 17.52 -25.77 -0.98
CA GLY A 229 16.83 -25.21 0.18
C GLY A 229 15.47 -24.65 -0.13
N ILE A 230 14.67 -24.59 0.89
CA ILE A 230 13.36 -23.93 0.85
C ILE A 230 13.28 -22.88 1.95
N PHE A 231 12.64 -21.77 1.59
CA PHE A 231 12.26 -20.73 2.54
C PHE A 231 10.81 -20.35 2.29
N PHE A 232 10.03 -20.29 3.35
CA PHE A 232 8.64 -19.86 3.30
C PHE A 232 8.36 -18.90 4.46
N THR A 233 7.69 -17.79 4.17
CA THR A 233 7.18 -16.88 5.19
C THR A 233 5.78 -16.44 4.81
N ALA A 234 4.90 -16.34 5.80
CA ALA A 234 3.55 -15.80 5.64
C ALA A 234 3.16 -15.03 6.90
N GLY A 235 2.38 -14.00 6.72
CA GLY A 235 1.92 -13.20 7.86
C GLY A 235 0.66 -12.42 7.55
N MET A 236 0.06 -11.94 8.63
CA MET A 236 -1.09 -11.06 8.60
C MET A 236 -0.93 -9.98 9.67
N LYS A 237 -1.34 -8.75 9.35
CA LYS A 237 -1.29 -7.59 10.24
C LYS A 237 -2.57 -6.78 10.10
N SER A 238 -3.14 -6.32 11.22
CA SER A 238 -4.24 -5.37 11.28
C SER A 238 -3.78 -4.15 12.07
N ASP A 239 -3.73 -2.99 11.41
CA ASP A 239 -3.30 -1.71 11.95
C ASP A 239 -4.45 -0.72 11.97
N TRP A 240 -4.83 -0.29 13.15
CA TRP A 240 -5.82 0.75 13.38
C TRP A 240 -5.15 2.09 13.66
N GLN A 241 -5.68 3.15 13.05
CA GLN A 241 -5.21 4.51 13.25
C GLN A 241 -6.38 5.49 13.29
N THR A 242 -6.45 6.31 14.34
CA THR A 242 -7.34 7.47 14.42
C THR A 242 -6.51 8.74 14.29
N GLN A 243 -6.98 9.67 13.48
CA GLN A 243 -6.34 10.96 13.24
C GLN A 243 -7.36 12.07 13.40
N GLU A 244 -6.97 13.12 14.12
CA GLU A 244 -7.74 14.35 14.26
C GLU A 244 -6.91 15.51 13.73
N GLY A 245 -7.57 16.48 13.14
CA GLY A 245 -6.91 17.64 12.57
C GLY A 245 -7.85 18.81 12.36
N VAL A 246 -7.26 19.95 12.04
CA VAL A 246 -7.97 21.17 11.68
C VAL A 246 -7.51 21.61 10.30
N ARG A 247 -8.46 21.91 9.43
CA ARG A 247 -8.22 22.56 8.15
C ARG A 247 -8.70 23.98 8.24
N GLN A 248 -7.77 24.93 8.03
CA GLN A 248 -8.07 26.35 8.03
C GLN A 248 -7.61 26.96 6.71
N THR A 249 -8.46 27.81 6.12
CA THR A 249 -8.12 28.68 5.02
C THR A 249 -8.20 30.12 5.50
N GLY A 250 -7.19 30.93 5.20
CA GLY A 250 -7.12 32.32 5.61
C GLY A 250 -7.02 33.25 4.41
N ASP A 251 -7.77 34.35 4.46
CA ASP A 251 -7.71 35.44 3.50
C ASP A 251 -6.89 36.60 4.06
N LEU A 252 -6.13 37.26 3.19
CA LEU A 252 -5.37 38.46 3.54
C LEU A 252 -6.30 39.68 3.51
N GLN A 253 -6.45 40.36 4.62
CA GLN A 253 -7.22 41.61 4.69
C GLN A 253 -6.30 42.77 5.07
N ALA A 254 -6.45 43.90 4.35
CA ALA A 254 -5.71 45.13 4.67
C ALA A 254 -6.22 45.73 5.99
N LYS A 255 -5.28 46.19 6.83
CA LYS A 255 -5.58 46.92 8.07
C LYS A 255 -5.76 48.42 7.84
N ASP A 256 -6.67 49.02 8.58
CA ASP A 256 -6.73 50.47 8.70
C ASP A 256 -5.44 50.98 9.38
N GLY A 257 -4.64 51.77 8.63
CA GLY A 257 -3.33 52.27 9.10
C GLY A 257 -2.11 51.55 8.50
N GLY A 258 -2.32 50.61 7.59
CA GLY A 258 -1.27 49.89 6.85
C GLY A 258 -0.89 48.56 7.47
N GLY A 259 -0.55 47.61 6.65
CA GLY A 259 -0.28 46.20 7.00
C GLY A 259 -1.41 45.27 6.55
N THR A 260 -1.23 43.97 6.76
CA THR A 260 -2.16 42.93 6.36
C THR A 260 -2.41 41.96 7.53
N ASP A 261 -3.67 41.62 7.76
CA ASP A 261 -4.06 40.55 8.67
C ASP A 261 -4.47 39.29 7.88
N VAL A 262 -4.30 38.15 8.51
CA VAL A 262 -4.88 36.89 8.04
C VAL A 262 -6.19 36.69 8.79
N ILE A 263 -7.31 36.69 8.05
CA ILE A 263 -8.62 36.34 8.60
C ILE A 263 -8.91 34.89 8.20
N ILE A 264 -9.23 34.06 9.19
CA ILE A 264 -9.65 32.69 8.94
C ILE A 264 -11.04 32.75 8.31
N SER A 265 -11.14 32.37 7.03
CA SER A 265 -12.39 32.31 6.27
C SER A 265 -13.06 30.95 6.34
N GLU A 266 -12.27 29.86 6.41
CA GLU A 266 -12.75 28.49 6.57
C GLU A 266 -12.08 27.86 7.79
N ASN A 267 -12.87 27.18 8.62
CA ASN A 267 -12.37 26.46 9.79
C ASN A 267 -13.13 25.14 9.92
N LYS A 268 -12.54 24.06 9.42
CA LYS A 268 -13.13 22.72 9.47
C LYS A 268 -12.30 21.79 10.33
N GLN A 269 -12.96 21.04 11.18
CA GLN A 269 -12.35 19.94 11.92
C GLN A 269 -12.46 18.65 11.13
N THR A 270 -11.46 17.80 11.23
CA THR A 270 -11.44 16.49 10.58
C THR A 270 -11.13 15.42 11.59
N ARG A 271 -11.85 14.33 11.54
CA ARG A 271 -11.57 13.11 12.27
C ARG A 271 -11.67 11.93 11.31
N ALA A 272 -10.70 11.04 11.34
CA ALA A 272 -10.66 9.86 10.48
C ALA A 272 -10.16 8.65 11.29
N THR A 273 -10.79 7.52 11.06
CA THR A 273 -10.31 6.23 11.58
C THR A 273 -10.15 5.27 10.39
N SER A 274 -9.02 4.60 10.33
CA SER A 274 -8.73 3.59 9.31
C SER A 274 -8.26 2.29 9.95
N ASN A 275 -8.62 1.18 9.31
CA ASN A 275 -8.04 -0.13 9.51
C ASN A 275 -7.31 -0.54 8.24
N ASP A 276 -6.02 -0.79 8.35
CA ASP A 276 -5.17 -1.35 7.32
C ASP A 276 -4.90 -2.83 7.65
N VAL A 277 -5.47 -3.73 6.88
CA VAL A 277 -5.25 -5.17 7.01
C VAL A 277 -4.36 -5.63 5.87
N SER A 278 -3.23 -6.23 6.20
CA SER A 278 -2.29 -6.76 5.21
C SER A 278 -2.01 -8.23 5.47
N SER A 279 -1.94 -9.01 4.39
CA SER A 279 -1.49 -10.39 4.40
C SER A 279 -0.44 -10.60 3.31
N TYR A 280 0.51 -11.48 3.57
CA TYR A 280 1.54 -11.82 2.60
C TYR A 280 1.93 -13.29 2.71
N ALA A 281 2.42 -13.83 1.60
CA ALA A 281 3.09 -15.12 1.56
C ALA A 281 4.24 -15.06 0.56
N MET A 282 5.42 -15.53 0.96
CA MET A 282 6.57 -15.64 0.07
C MET A 282 7.18 -17.02 0.20
N GLY A 283 7.41 -17.66 -0.94
CA GLY A 283 8.12 -18.92 -1.04
C GLY A 283 9.37 -18.75 -1.90
N VAL A 284 10.48 -19.29 -1.43
CA VAL A 284 11.74 -19.36 -2.19
C VAL A 284 12.18 -20.81 -2.23
N PHE A 285 12.54 -21.28 -3.40
CA PHE A 285 13.25 -22.53 -3.62
C PHE A 285 14.57 -22.22 -4.31
N GLY A 286 15.66 -22.65 -3.70
CA GLY A 286 17.02 -22.41 -4.22
C GLY A 286 17.80 -23.70 -4.37
N ILE A 287 18.69 -23.72 -5.35
CA ILE A 287 19.75 -24.72 -5.49
C ILE A 287 21.06 -23.93 -5.69
N GLU A 288 22.02 -24.17 -4.84
CA GLU A 288 23.30 -23.49 -4.85
C GLU A 288 24.42 -24.53 -4.93
N GLY A 289 25.23 -24.45 -5.96
CA GLY A 289 26.45 -25.25 -6.14
C GLY A 289 27.67 -24.32 -6.26
N ASP A 290 28.87 -24.90 -6.32
CA ASP A 290 30.13 -24.15 -6.35
C ASP A 290 30.20 -23.06 -7.42
N THR A 291 29.61 -23.30 -8.58
CA THR A 291 29.66 -22.38 -9.74
C THR A 291 28.30 -22.01 -10.30
N THR A 292 27.21 -22.50 -9.73
CA THR A 292 25.87 -22.34 -10.31
C THR A 292 24.87 -22.11 -9.21
N GLU A 293 23.99 -21.14 -9.39
CA GLU A 293 22.86 -20.84 -8.52
C GLU A 293 21.56 -20.86 -9.34
N PHE A 294 20.56 -21.52 -8.81
CA PHE A 294 19.18 -21.43 -9.32
C PHE A 294 18.28 -21.02 -8.18
N LYS A 295 17.38 -20.04 -8.44
CA LYS A 295 16.42 -19.56 -7.45
C LYS A 295 15.08 -19.28 -8.08
N TYR A 296 14.02 -19.87 -7.51
CA TYR A 296 12.65 -19.49 -7.75
C TYR A 296 12.13 -18.70 -6.55
N THR A 297 11.48 -17.57 -6.81
CA THR A 297 10.79 -16.76 -5.79
C THR A 297 9.36 -16.55 -6.21
N GLY A 298 8.41 -16.92 -5.36
CA GLY A 298 6.99 -16.59 -5.47
C GLY A 298 6.59 -15.67 -4.33
N LEU A 299 5.94 -14.55 -4.64
CA LEU A 299 5.49 -13.54 -3.68
C LEU A 299 4.02 -13.22 -3.94
N TYR A 300 3.23 -13.28 -2.88
CA TYR A 300 1.86 -12.76 -2.83
C TYR A 300 1.74 -11.75 -1.69
N ILE A 301 1.14 -10.62 -1.98
CA ILE A 301 0.83 -9.60 -1.00
C ILE A 301 -0.59 -9.10 -1.26
N HIS A 302 -1.36 -8.96 -0.19
CA HIS A 302 -2.68 -8.36 -0.21
C HIS A 302 -2.81 -7.33 0.90
N LYS A 303 -3.46 -6.20 0.62
CA LYS A 303 -3.74 -5.17 1.59
C LYS A 303 -5.12 -4.55 1.35
N GLY A 304 -6.00 -4.68 2.33
CA GLY A 304 -7.26 -3.97 2.40
C GLY A 304 -7.15 -2.73 3.31
N THR A 305 -7.79 -1.64 2.92
CA THR A 305 -7.91 -0.43 3.74
C THR A 305 -9.36 -0.04 3.87
N LYS A 306 -9.87 -0.03 5.09
CA LYS A 306 -11.21 0.44 5.45
C LYS A 306 -11.08 1.76 6.21
N LYS A 307 -11.78 2.82 5.76
CA LYS A 307 -11.64 4.15 6.34
C LYS A 307 -12.98 4.87 6.44
N ALA A 308 -13.23 5.45 7.58
CA ALA A 308 -14.30 6.43 7.81
C ALA A 308 -13.68 7.78 8.17
N ARG A 309 -14.20 8.86 7.61
CA ARG A 309 -13.76 10.23 7.90
C ARG A 309 -14.98 11.16 7.94
N ILE A 310 -14.98 12.05 8.90
CA ILE A 310 -15.93 13.17 8.99
C ILE A 310 -15.11 14.46 8.95
N ILE A 311 -15.54 15.41 8.12
CA ILE A 311 -15.06 16.78 8.11
C ILE A 311 -16.27 17.66 8.41
N TYR A 312 -16.17 18.56 9.36
CA TYR A 312 -17.26 19.45 9.72
C TYR A 312 -16.77 20.84 10.14
N GLY A 313 -17.57 21.84 9.90
CA GLY A 313 -17.31 23.24 10.25
C GLY A 313 -17.86 24.20 9.23
N TYR A 314 -17.60 25.49 9.45
CA TYR A 314 -18.12 26.57 8.64
C TYR A 314 -17.53 26.55 7.21
N ASP A 315 -18.42 26.59 6.22
CA ASP A 315 -18.09 26.77 4.82
C ASP A 315 -18.55 28.15 4.34
N PRO A 316 -17.63 29.04 3.97
CA PRO A 316 -17.99 30.40 3.51
C PRO A 316 -18.76 30.40 2.19
N SER A 317 -18.61 29.36 1.36
CA SER A 317 -19.32 29.25 0.08
C SER A 317 -20.82 29.02 0.28
N ASP A 318 -21.14 28.23 1.30
CA ASP A 318 -22.51 27.89 1.64
C ASP A 318 -23.07 28.80 2.77
N SER A 319 -22.19 29.63 3.37
CA SER A 319 -22.49 30.55 4.49
C SER A 319 -23.11 29.86 5.70
N GLN A 320 -22.76 28.61 5.94
CA GLN A 320 -23.27 27.75 7.01
C GLN A 320 -22.29 26.68 7.44
N ASP A 321 -22.59 26.00 8.52
CA ASP A 321 -21.86 24.80 8.90
C ASP A 321 -22.24 23.62 8.01
N VAL A 322 -21.24 22.87 7.57
CA VAL A 322 -21.38 21.69 6.72
C VAL A 322 -20.71 20.49 7.37
N ARG A 323 -21.16 19.31 7.02
CA ARG A 323 -20.54 18.04 7.37
C ARG A 323 -20.35 17.19 6.12
N GLU A 324 -19.17 16.65 5.97
CA GLU A 324 -18.77 15.76 4.88
C GLU A 324 -18.41 14.39 5.47
N ASP A 325 -19.22 13.38 5.15
CA ASP A 325 -18.96 11.99 5.53
C ASP A 325 -18.28 11.27 4.39
N TYR A 326 -17.16 10.64 4.67
CA TYR A 326 -16.35 9.94 3.68
C TYR A 326 -16.12 8.50 4.13
N LEU A 327 -16.62 7.55 3.32
CA LEU A 327 -16.44 6.11 3.54
C LEU A 327 -15.64 5.54 2.38
N GLN A 328 -14.61 4.81 2.71
CA GLN A 328 -13.69 4.25 1.75
C GLN A 328 -13.33 2.82 2.11
N PHE A 329 -13.34 1.97 1.11
CA PHE A 329 -12.72 0.66 1.13
C PHE A 329 -11.97 0.47 -0.17
N PHE A 330 -10.75 -0.02 -0.08
CA PHE A 330 -10.00 -0.48 -1.23
C PHE A 330 -9.03 -1.59 -0.86
N GLU A 331 -8.84 -2.48 -1.79
CA GLU A 331 -7.88 -3.57 -1.68
C GLU A 331 -6.84 -3.51 -2.79
N ARG A 332 -5.66 -4.02 -2.49
CA ARG A 332 -4.52 -4.07 -3.40
C ARG A 332 -3.88 -5.43 -3.29
N SER A 333 -3.53 -6.02 -4.42
CA SER A 333 -2.81 -7.28 -4.46
C SER A 333 -1.59 -7.16 -5.36
N LEU A 334 -0.55 -7.89 -5.01
CA LEU A 334 0.65 -8.05 -5.81
C LEU A 334 1.00 -9.53 -5.85
N PHE A 335 1.05 -10.10 -7.05
CA PHE A 335 1.65 -11.40 -7.34
C PHE A 335 2.96 -11.18 -8.09
N ASN A 336 4.00 -11.87 -7.70
CA ASN A 336 5.26 -11.83 -8.42
C ASN A 336 5.93 -13.20 -8.40
N HIS A 337 6.36 -13.67 -9.57
CA HIS A 337 7.07 -14.92 -9.77
C HIS A 337 8.37 -14.65 -10.48
N GLN A 338 9.47 -15.19 -9.97
CA GLN A 338 10.80 -14.96 -10.53
C GLN A 338 11.58 -16.26 -10.60
N LEU A 339 12.31 -16.42 -11.71
CA LEU A 339 13.32 -17.44 -11.92
C LEU A 339 14.65 -16.74 -12.16
N ASN A 340 15.64 -17.04 -11.33
CA ASN A 340 16.99 -16.53 -11.46
C ASN A 340 17.94 -17.72 -11.61
N TYR A 341 18.85 -17.62 -12.57
CA TYR A 341 19.91 -18.59 -12.78
C TYR A 341 21.23 -17.83 -12.95
N SER A 342 22.26 -18.25 -12.23
CA SER A 342 23.60 -17.68 -12.30
C SER A 342 24.62 -18.78 -12.50
N LYS A 343 25.59 -18.54 -13.38
CA LYS A 343 26.73 -19.43 -13.64
C LYS A 343 28.01 -18.63 -13.57
N PHE A 344 28.93 -19.09 -12.73
CA PHE A 344 30.29 -18.56 -12.63
C PHE A 344 31.24 -19.49 -13.38
N PHE A 345 32.12 -18.92 -14.17
CA PHE A 345 33.09 -19.68 -14.98
C PHE A 345 34.50 -19.55 -14.39
N ASP A 346 35.33 -20.55 -14.61
CA ASP A 346 36.71 -20.61 -14.10
C ASP A 346 37.60 -19.45 -14.55
N ASN A 347 37.27 -18.82 -15.68
CA ASN A 347 37.97 -17.65 -16.19
C ASN A 347 37.58 -16.32 -15.54
N GLY A 348 36.72 -16.37 -14.51
CA GLY A 348 36.24 -15.21 -13.77
C GLY A 348 35.03 -14.51 -14.40
N SER A 349 34.54 -14.97 -15.57
CA SER A 349 33.30 -14.47 -16.15
C SER A 349 32.07 -15.06 -15.48
N SER A 350 30.92 -14.38 -15.62
CA SER A 350 29.64 -14.88 -15.09
C SER A 350 28.51 -14.67 -16.11
N LEU A 351 27.51 -15.55 -16.04
CA LEU A 351 26.26 -15.44 -16.79
C LEU A 351 25.11 -15.44 -15.79
N ALA A 352 24.24 -14.44 -15.85
CA ALA A 352 23.00 -14.41 -15.09
C ALA A 352 21.79 -14.30 -16.04
N LEU A 353 20.78 -15.14 -15.79
CA LEU A 353 19.52 -15.14 -16.50
C LEU A 353 18.40 -14.82 -15.49
N ARG A 354 17.50 -13.92 -15.84
CA ARG A 354 16.36 -13.54 -15.04
C ARG A 354 15.07 -13.59 -15.85
N LEU A 355 14.07 -14.23 -15.31
CA LEU A 355 12.69 -14.21 -15.79
C LEU A 355 11.80 -13.78 -14.63
N ALA A 356 10.95 -12.80 -14.83
CA ALA A 356 9.97 -12.40 -13.86
C ALA A 356 8.63 -12.10 -14.50
N SER A 357 7.56 -12.46 -13.80
CA SER A 357 6.19 -12.11 -14.15
C SER A 357 5.50 -11.60 -12.90
N GLY A 358 4.93 -10.40 -12.98
CA GLY A 358 4.24 -9.74 -11.89
C GLY A 358 2.87 -9.24 -12.32
N LYS A 359 1.91 -9.28 -11.39
CA LYS A 359 0.60 -8.67 -11.55
C LYS A 359 0.26 -7.89 -10.28
N ALA A 360 -0.05 -6.61 -10.45
CA ALA A 360 -0.56 -5.78 -9.38
C ALA A 360 -1.99 -5.32 -9.68
N THR A 361 -2.86 -5.40 -8.69
CA THR A 361 -4.25 -4.94 -8.80
C THR A 361 -4.58 -3.97 -7.68
N ARG A 362 -5.42 -3.00 -7.98
CA ARG A 362 -6.13 -2.21 -6.97
C ARG A 362 -7.60 -2.20 -7.34
N ASP A 363 -8.42 -2.57 -6.38
CA ASP A 363 -9.87 -2.43 -6.48
C ASP A 363 -10.35 -1.49 -5.36
N ALA A 364 -11.07 -0.45 -5.74
CA ALA A 364 -11.70 0.50 -4.82
C ALA A 364 -13.20 0.53 -5.12
N PRO A 365 -13.91 -0.49 -4.65
CA PRO A 365 -15.33 -0.56 -4.77
C PRO A 365 -15.96 0.39 -3.76
N TYR A 366 -16.85 1.25 -4.22
CA TYR A 366 -17.73 2.02 -3.36
C TYR A 366 -17.03 3.03 -2.43
N GLU A 367 -16.20 3.90 -2.98
CA GLU A 367 -15.77 5.10 -2.28
C GLU A 367 -16.94 6.10 -2.26
N ARG A 368 -17.40 6.47 -1.05
CA ARG A 368 -18.60 7.28 -0.90
C ARG A 368 -18.30 8.58 -0.18
N GLU A 369 -18.86 9.65 -0.71
CA GLU A 369 -18.81 11.00 -0.15
C GLU A 369 -20.24 11.55 -0.05
N VAL A 370 -20.62 12.01 1.15
CA VAL A 370 -21.95 12.50 1.46
C VAL A 370 -21.85 13.83 2.18
N PHE A 371 -22.61 14.81 1.70
CA PHE A 371 -22.63 16.16 2.23
C PHE A 371 -23.95 16.41 3.00
N TYR A 372 -23.81 17.06 4.14
CA TYR A 372 -24.91 17.47 5.00
C TYR A 372 -24.77 18.95 5.32
N GLN A 373 -25.92 19.61 5.50
CA GLN A 373 -26.06 21.00 5.94
C GLN A 373 -26.58 21.05 7.37
N ASP A 374 -26.12 22.02 8.17
CA ASP A 374 -26.68 22.27 9.48
C ASP A 374 -28.02 23.02 9.36
N THR A 375 -29.09 22.42 9.81
CA THR A 375 -30.44 23.02 9.85
C THR A 375 -30.82 23.60 11.21
N SER A 376 -29.94 23.47 12.21
CA SER A 376 -30.21 23.95 13.56
C SER A 376 -30.15 25.48 13.73
N GLY A 377 -29.51 26.18 12.78
CA GLY A 377 -29.22 27.61 12.89
C GLY A 377 -28.21 27.98 13.99
N ILE A 378 -27.56 27.00 14.60
CA ILE A 378 -26.56 27.15 15.65
C ILE A 378 -25.20 26.80 15.06
N THR A 379 -24.39 27.78 14.76
CA THR A 379 -23.05 27.60 14.22
C THR A 379 -22.10 26.98 15.26
N GLY A 380 -21.28 26.01 14.83
CA GLY A 380 -20.19 25.44 15.64
C GLY A 380 -20.58 24.37 16.65
N THR A 381 -21.82 23.89 16.65
CA THR A 381 -22.26 22.81 17.54
C THR A 381 -22.66 21.57 16.74
N LEU A 382 -21.97 20.46 16.96
CA LEU A 382 -22.37 19.16 16.44
C LEU A 382 -23.60 18.66 17.20
N ILE A 383 -24.79 18.93 16.65
CA ILE A 383 -26.02 18.29 17.10
C ILE A 383 -26.35 17.19 16.11
N PRO A 384 -26.25 15.90 16.47
CA PRO A 384 -26.40 14.79 15.51
C PRO A 384 -27.70 14.83 14.71
N ASP A 385 -28.77 15.34 15.30
CA ASP A 385 -30.11 15.37 14.70
C ASP A 385 -30.37 16.64 13.84
N ALA A 386 -29.41 17.56 13.77
CA ALA A 386 -29.56 18.82 13.03
C ALA A 386 -28.96 18.78 11.60
N TRP A 387 -28.34 17.66 11.22
CA TRP A 387 -27.75 17.50 9.89
C TRP A 387 -28.76 16.98 8.88
N GLU A 388 -29.00 17.76 7.83
CA GLU A 388 -29.85 17.36 6.71
C GLU A 388 -29.00 17.06 5.48
N TYR A 389 -29.35 15.98 4.77
CA TYR A 389 -28.69 15.59 3.53
C TYR A 389 -28.80 16.71 2.49
N ASP A 390 -27.68 17.18 1.95
CA ASP A 390 -27.66 18.22 0.96
C ASP A 390 -27.91 17.65 -0.45
N VAL A 391 -29.15 17.78 -0.91
CA VAL A 391 -29.59 17.33 -2.24
C VAL A 391 -29.13 18.23 -3.37
N ASN A 392 -28.64 19.43 -3.08
CA ASN A 392 -28.41 20.48 -4.08
C ASN A 392 -26.94 20.64 -4.46
N THR A 393 -25.99 20.13 -3.67
CA THR A 393 -24.57 20.38 -3.88
C THR A 393 -23.99 19.75 -5.13
N GLY A 394 -24.57 18.68 -5.65
CA GLY A 394 -23.94 17.85 -6.69
C GLY A 394 -22.60 17.22 -6.23
N LYS A 395 -22.23 17.39 -4.96
CA LYS A 395 -21.00 16.87 -4.35
C LYS A 395 -21.15 15.41 -3.88
N ASN A 396 -22.41 14.99 -3.59
CA ASN A 396 -22.68 13.61 -3.18
C ASN A 396 -22.31 12.64 -4.28
N GLN A 397 -21.39 11.73 -4.01
CA GLN A 397 -20.90 10.80 -5.01
C GLN A 397 -20.60 9.43 -4.42
N THR A 398 -20.69 8.43 -5.29
CA THR A 398 -20.16 7.09 -5.06
C THR A 398 -19.26 6.77 -6.24
N GLN A 399 -18.02 6.44 -5.96
CA GLN A 399 -17.01 6.17 -6.98
C GLN A 399 -16.58 4.72 -6.92
N PHE A 400 -16.34 4.13 -8.07
CA PHE A 400 -15.75 2.81 -8.26
C PHE A 400 -14.51 2.98 -9.14
N SER A 401 -13.42 2.37 -8.74
CA SER A 401 -12.19 2.39 -9.54
C SER A 401 -11.42 1.10 -9.40
N ASN A 402 -10.79 0.66 -10.48
CA ASN A 402 -9.87 -0.45 -10.49
C ASN A 402 -8.61 -0.11 -11.28
N VAL A 403 -7.52 -0.78 -10.94
CA VAL A 403 -6.24 -0.73 -11.66
C VAL A 403 -5.72 -2.15 -11.77
N ASP A 404 -5.33 -2.53 -12.98
CA ASP A 404 -4.58 -3.75 -13.28
C ASP A 404 -3.26 -3.36 -13.94
N ASP A 405 -2.15 -3.87 -13.41
CA ASP A 405 -0.80 -3.64 -13.94
C ASP A 405 -0.09 -4.99 -14.04
N ASP A 406 0.27 -5.37 -15.26
CA ASP A 406 0.98 -6.61 -15.57
C ASP A 406 2.40 -6.27 -16.04
N ASP A 407 3.41 -6.94 -15.46
CA ASP A 407 4.81 -6.75 -15.80
C ASP A 407 5.47 -8.10 -16.13
N GLN A 408 6.25 -8.11 -17.20
CA GLN A 408 7.05 -9.26 -17.62
C GLN A 408 8.48 -8.81 -17.91
N ASN A 409 9.43 -9.42 -17.25
CA ASN A 409 10.83 -9.09 -17.36
C ASN A 409 11.65 -10.29 -17.83
N PHE A 410 12.57 -10.02 -18.75
CA PHE A 410 13.62 -10.94 -19.13
C PHE A 410 14.96 -10.21 -19.08
N GLY A 411 15.95 -10.80 -18.44
CA GLY A 411 17.30 -10.25 -18.34
C GLY A 411 18.37 -11.29 -18.60
N ILE A 412 19.41 -10.87 -19.30
CA ILE A 412 20.65 -11.63 -19.49
C ILE A 412 21.81 -10.69 -19.20
N ASP A 413 22.65 -11.06 -18.25
CA ASP A 413 23.90 -10.36 -17.97
C ASP A 413 25.07 -11.31 -18.18
N PHE A 414 26.08 -10.81 -18.86
CA PHE A 414 27.35 -11.49 -19.01
C PHE A 414 28.46 -10.52 -18.59
N THR A 415 29.25 -10.94 -17.65
CA THR A 415 30.34 -10.12 -17.08
C THR A 415 31.66 -10.83 -17.22
#